data_ad5019abe1416d98e56387041a42c47c
#
_entry.id   ad5019abe1416d98e56387041a42c47c
#
_cell.length_a   1.000
_cell.length_b   1.000
_cell.length_c   1.000
_cell.angle_alpha   90.00
_cell.angle_beta   90.00
_cell.angle_gamma   90.00
#
_symmetry.space_group_name_H-M   'P 1'
#
loop_
_entity.id
_entity.type
_entity.pdbx_description
1 polymer ?
#
loop_
_entity_poly.entity_id
_entity_poly.type
_entity_poly.pdbx_seq_one_letter_code
_entity_poly.pdbx_strand_id
1 'polypeptide(L)'
;MGCLMSNGPAGCRRSQGSVLIIVLWVCIGLVSIALYFANQMTYELRAADNRTSGVMADQAIEGAARYVGLALQNYATNGATPDNTQFKCEAVAVGDAKFWLIGRNPNEGNATEPYYGLVDEGAKLNLNNVSTNVFQYLPNITSDFADAIMDWRGTNGVVSLDYTSLGYAPKYAPFETVDELRLVYGATVAMLAGEDLNRNGVLDATEKDVNSSGELDAGLFDQVTVYTREPNFHADGTTLTNVNTATEGQIKSLFQTLGTSRQQQLWTAINNRLHPPRGQGQNFNGSLDFALFCKNQGVSSDGFAAVANSVTTSTNTYFRGRVNVNTAHYDVLVAMFMGANVDEASAESAAQTLISYRQQNPSNLGSIAWIIDALGNNSSVVTALARGNYLTTRSYQFAADIAAVGPFGRGYRRVKFIFDVSDGPPKILYRQDLSRLGWALGEKARENLVAKDTQ
;
A
#
# COMPACT_ATOMS: atom_id res chain seq x y z
N MET A 1 73.65 41.23 91.92
CA MET A 1 73.79 41.74 90.59
C MET A 1 72.85 40.91 89.73
N GLY A 2 71.70 41.41 89.50
CA GLY A 2 70.61 40.69 88.91
C GLY A 2 70.41 41.09 87.44
N CYS A 3 70.04 40.18 86.67
CA CYS A 3 69.55 40.46 85.35
C CYS A 3 68.18 39.74 85.18
N LEU A 4 67.13 40.56 85.13
CA LEU A 4 65.77 40.12 84.90
C LEU A 4 65.56 39.80 83.44
N MET A 5 65.19 38.60 83.12
CA MET A 5 64.68 38.24 81.78
C MET A 5 63.16 38.38 81.77
N SER A 6 62.68 39.27 80.96
CA SER A 6 61.27 39.47 80.62
C SER A 6 60.83 38.44 79.57
N ASN A 7 59.91 37.60 79.95
CA ASN A 7 59.19 36.70 78.98
C ASN A 7 57.99 37.47 78.43
N GLY A 8 58.03 37.81 77.16
CA GLY A 8 56.87 38.30 76.39
C GLY A 8 55.96 37.16 75.89
N PRO A 9 54.65 37.32 75.90
CA PRO A 9 53.76 36.25 75.51
C PRO A 9 53.78 35.98 73.98
N ALA A 10 53.92 34.68 73.61
CA ALA A 10 53.82 34.20 72.25
C ALA A 10 52.42 34.47 71.72
N GLY A 11 52.32 35.40 70.81
CA GLY A 11 51.07 35.69 70.11
C GLY A 11 50.61 34.50 69.27
N CYS A 12 49.47 33.92 69.59
CA CYS A 12 48.77 32.89 68.85
C CYS A 12 48.31 33.49 67.52
N ARG A 13 49.01 33.22 66.43
CA ARG A 13 48.55 33.55 65.08
C ARG A 13 47.28 32.75 64.80
N ARG A 14 46.12 33.36 64.91
CA ARG A 14 44.87 32.81 64.43
C ARG A 14 44.97 32.60 62.89
N SER A 15 44.88 31.36 62.42
CA SER A 15 44.81 30.99 61.06
C SER A 15 43.45 31.38 60.46
N GLN A 16 43.27 32.66 60.13
CA GLN A 16 42.02 33.16 59.50
C GLN A 16 41.82 32.67 58.04
N GLY A 17 42.84 32.03 57.40
CA GLY A 17 42.78 31.49 56.04
C GLY A 17 42.07 30.12 55.90
N SER A 18 42.04 29.32 56.99
CA SER A 18 41.48 27.98 56.92
C SER A 18 39.94 27.95 56.76
N VAL A 19 39.26 28.90 57.37
CA VAL A 19 37.79 29.03 57.27
C VAL A 19 37.37 29.40 55.86
N LEU A 20 38.09 30.29 55.18
CA LEU A 20 37.81 30.70 53.84
C LEU A 20 37.94 29.50 52.81
N ILE A 21 38.98 28.67 53.03
CA ILE A 21 39.22 27.47 52.24
C ILE A 21 38.08 26.47 52.45
N ILE A 22 37.65 26.23 53.68
CA ILE A 22 36.54 25.32 53.98
C ILE A 22 35.21 25.80 53.31
N VAL A 23 34.94 27.12 53.51
CA VAL A 23 33.71 27.69 52.83
C VAL A 23 33.79 27.57 51.34
N LEU A 24 34.95 27.81 50.68
CA LEU A 24 35.12 27.64 49.25
C LEU A 24 34.87 26.20 48.80
N TRP A 25 35.42 25.20 49.55
CA TRP A 25 35.15 23.78 49.25
C TRP A 25 33.69 23.40 49.40
N VAL A 26 33.03 23.89 50.44
CA VAL A 26 31.58 23.65 50.60
C VAL A 26 30.77 24.32 49.50
N CYS A 27 31.10 25.55 49.11
CA CYS A 27 30.43 26.23 47.99
C CYS A 27 30.63 25.49 46.67
N ILE A 28 31.86 25.05 46.36
CA ILE A 28 32.13 24.25 45.15
C ILE A 28 31.37 22.94 45.19
N GLY A 29 31.33 22.26 46.33
CA GLY A 29 30.55 21.04 46.50
C GLY A 29 29.05 21.23 46.26
N LEU A 30 28.46 22.29 46.84
CA LEU A 30 27.06 22.64 46.64
C LEU A 30 26.75 23.01 45.17
N VAL A 31 27.62 23.79 44.53
CA VAL A 31 27.45 24.13 43.10
C VAL A 31 27.56 22.88 42.23
N SER A 32 28.50 21.97 42.50
CA SER A 32 28.64 20.71 41.77
C SER A 32 27.40 19.83 41.90
N ILE A 33 26.84 19.73 43.11
CA ILE A 33 25.60 18.99 43.37
C ILE A 33 24.41 19.64 42.61
N ALA A 34 24.30 20.98 42.70
CA ALA A 34 23.23 21.72 42.00
C ALA A 34 23.30 21.54 40.47
N LEU A 35 24.52 21.61 39.90
CA LEU A 35 24.71 21.35 38.45
C LEU A 35 24.39 19.91 38.05
N TYR A 36 24.75 18.94 38.90
CA TYR A 36 24.40 17.54 38.69
C TYR A 36 22.88 17.33 38.63
N PHE A 37 22.16 17.86 39.62
CA PHE A 37 20.69 17.79 39.64
C PHE A 37 20.06 18.57 38.49
N ALA A 38 20.57 19.75 38.12
CA ALA A 38 20.08 20.53 37.01
C ALA A 38 20.19 19.74 35.65
N ASN A 39 21.32 19.07 35.44
CA ASN A 39 21.49 18.20 34.27
C ASN A 39 20.53 17.02 34.29
N GLN A 40 20.36 16.33 35.41
CA GLN A 40 19.43 15.22 35.54
C GLN A 40 17.98 15.67 35.27
N MET A 41 17.52 16.76 35.83
CA MET A 41 16.20 17.33 35.60
C MET A 41 15.96 17.64 34.11
N THR A 42 16.99 18.14 33.42
CA THR A 42 16.89 18.41 31.98
C THR A 42 16.67 17.12 31.17
N TYR A 43 17.36 16.04 31.52
CA TYR A 43 17.15 14.74 30.87
C TYR A 43 15.78 14.14 31.18
N GLU A 44 15.33 14.25 32.43
CA GLU A 44 14.00 13.77 32.83
C GLU A 44 12.87 14.55 32.13
N LEU A 45 12.99 15.88 32.01
CA LEU A 45 12.06 16.72 31.29
C LEU A 45 12.00 16.31 29.83
N ARG A 46 13.13 16.13 29.15
CA ARG A 46 13.18 15.67 27.75
C ARG A 46 12.56 14.28 27.59
N ALA A 47 12.82 13.37 28.54
CA ALA A 47 12.22 12.03 28.51
C ALA A 47 10.70 12.08 28.73
N ALA A 48 10.22 12.95 29.64
CA ALA A 48 8.78 13.18 29.85
C ALA A 48 8.10 13.78 28.61
N ASP A 49 8.73 14.81 28.00
CA ASP A 49 8.23 15.43 26.77
C ASP A 49 8.14 14.43 25.61
N ASN A 50 9.19 13.60 25.42
CA ASN A 50 9.18 12.57 24.39
C ASN A 50 8.08 11.53 24.62
N ARG A 51 7.86 11.14 25.90
CA ARG A 51 6.76 10.21 26.25
C ARG A 51 5.39 10.82 25.94
N THR A 52 5.17 12.06 26.35
CA THR A 52 3.92 12.79 26.12
C THR A 52 3.69 12.99 24.61
N SER A 53 4.71 13.41 23.87
CA SER A 53 4.64 13.56 22.42
C SER A 53 4.35 12.22 21.72
N GLY A 54 4.93 11.11 22.22
CA GLY A 54 4.64 9.76 21.73
C GLY A 54 3.18 9.37 21.93
N VAL A 55 2.59 9.64 23.10
CA VAL A 55 1.17 9.39 23.36
C VAL A 55 0.29 10.25 22.46
N MET A 56 0.64 11.52 22.24
CA MET A 56 -0.09 12.41 21.33
C MET A 56 -0.04 11.89 19.87
N ALA A 57 1.12 11.38 19.43
CA ALA A 57 1.26 10.77 18.12
C ALA A 57 0.42 9.49 18.00
N ASP A 58 0.36 8.64 19.03
CA ASP A 58 -0.50 7.46 19.06
C ASP A 58 -1.99 7.84 18.96
N GLN A 59 -2.43 8.88 19.68
CA GLN A 59 -3.80 9.42 19.57
C GLN A 59 -4.08 10.01 18.18
N ALA A 60 -3.09 10.64 17.56
CA ALA A 60 -3.21 11.16 16.20
C ALA A 60 -3.39 10.03 15.18
N ILE A 61 -2.71 8.88 15.34
CA ILE A 61 -2.91 7.69 14.51
C ILE A 61 -4.33 7.15 14.63
N GLU A 62 -4.87 7.03 15.85
CA GLU A 62 -6.24 6.55 16.04
C GLU A 62 -7.28 7.54 15.47
N GLY A 63 -7.01 8.84 15.58
CA GLY A 63 -7.80 9.90 14.93
C GLY A 63 -7.73 9.81 13.42
N ALA A 64 -6.54 9.59 12.87
CA ALA A 64 -6.30 9.42 11.45
C ALA A 64 -6.99 8.17 10.87
N ALA A 65 -6.98 7.05 11.61
CA ALA A 65 -7.68 5.84 11.18
C ALA A 65 -9.21 6.08 11.05
N ARG A 66 -9.81 6.84 11.97
CA ARG A 66 -11.24 7.25 11.87
C ARG A 66 -11.47 8.21 10.71
N TYR A 67 -10.54 9.15 10.49
CA TYR A 67 -10.58 10.09 9.37
C TYR A 67 -10.54 9.34 8.02
N VAL A 68 -9.64 8.35 7.89
CA VAL A 68 -9.57 7.48 6.70
C VAL A 68 -10.87 6.69 6.52
N GLY A 69 -11.43 6.13 7.59
CA GLY A 69 -12.72 5.44 7.53
C GLY A 69 -13.83 6.35 6.97
N LEU A 70 -13.90 7.61 7.41
CA LEU A 70 -14.86 8.58 6.87
C LEU A 70 -14.57 8.93 5.40
N ALA A 71 -13.31 9.12 5.02
CA ALA A 71 -12.92 9.38 3.64
C ALA A 71 -13.31 8.22 2.73
N LEU A 72 -13.03 6.98 3.13
CA LEU A 72 -13.43 5.78 2.38
C LEU A 72 -14.95 5.64 2.26
N GLN A 73 -15.70 5.93 3.32
CA GLN A 73 -17.17 5.90 3.28
C GLN A 73 -17.74 6.90 2.27
N ASN A 74 -17.11 8.06 2.10
CA ASN A 74 -17.58 9.11 1.21
C ASN A 74 -17.11 8.93 -0.23
N TYR A 75 -15.91 8.43 -0.47
CA TYR A 75 -15.25 8.47 -1.78
C TYR A 75 -14.98 7.09 -2.41
N ALA A 76 -14.95 6.00 -1.62
CA ALA A 76 -14.76 4.65 -2.15
C ALA A 76 -16.09 3.94 -2.48
N THR A 77 -17.09 4.69 -2.94
CA THR A 77 -18.41 4.16 -3.28
C THR A 77 -18.38 3.35 -4.58
N ASN A 78 -19.06 2.20 -4.61
CA ASN A 78 -19.16 1.32 -5.80
C ASN A 78 -17.81 0.84 -6.36
N GLY A 79 -16.80 0.74 -5.50
CA GLY A 79 -15.46 0.32 -5.90
C GLY A 79 -14.62 1.41 -6.58
N ALA A 80 -15.01 2.67 -6.46
CA ALA A 80 -14.17 3.79 -6.89
C ALA A 80 -12.92 3.91 -6.01
N THR A 81 -11.79 4.22 -6.62
CA THR A 81 -10.56 4.53 -5.88
C THR A 81 -10.59 5.99 -5.47
N PRO A 82 -10.48 6.31 -4.15
CA PRO A 82 -10.46 7.69 -3.68
C PRO A 82 -9.27 8.46 -4.27
N ASP A 83 -9.53 9.67 -4.74
CA ASP A 83 -8.49 10.59 -5.19
C ASP A 83 -7.96 11.41 -4.01
N ASN A 84 -6.64 11.56 -3.91
CA ASN A 84 -5.97 12.33 -2.86
C ASN A 84 -6.31 13.84 -2.88
N THR A 85 -6.91 14.35 -3.96
CA THR A 85 -7.42 15.72 -4.03
C THR A 85 -8.73 15.91 -3.25
N GLN A 86 -9.44 14.81 -2.95
CA GLN A 86 -10.76 14.83 -2.28
C GLN A 86 -10.64 14.96 -0.75
N PHE A 87 -9.47 14.63 -0.19
CA PHE A 87 -9.21 14.69 1.26
C PHE A 87 -7.72 14.94 1.53
N LYS A 88 -7.41 15.52 2.69
CA LYS A 88 -6.03 15.85 3.04
C LYS A 88 -5.24 14.61 3.47
N CYS A 89 -4.05 14.43 2.89
CA CYS A 89 -3.16 13.32 3.19
C CYS A 89 -1.84 13.75 3.85
N GLU A 90 -1.52 15.04 3.84
CA GLU A 90 -0.25 15.60 4.31
C GLU A 90 -0.45 16.57 5.47
N ALA A 91 0.37 16.42 6.52
CA ALA A 91 0.45 17.32 7.68
C ALA A 91 -0.91 17.67 8.31
N VAL A 92 -1.84 16.70 8.38
CA VAL A 92 -3.17 16.90 8.92
C VAL A 92 -3.10 17.03 10.45
N ALA A 93 -3.59 18.14 10.98
CA ALA A 93 -3.53 18.42 12.42
C ALA A 93 -4.57 17.61 13.22
N VAL A 94 -4.13 17.03 14.33
CA VAL A 94 -4.96 16.42 15.36
C VAL A 94 -4.50 16.94 16.71
N GLY A 95 -5.14 17.98 17.24
CA GLY A 95 -4.61 18.77 18.34
C GLY A 95 -3.26 19.39 17.98
N ASP A 96 -2.25 19.17 18.83
CA ASP A 96 -0.88 19.64 18.59
C ASP A 96 -0.02 18.66 17.78
N ALA A 97 -0.51 17.43 17.53
CA ALA A 97 0.14 16.45 16.70
C ALA A 97 -0.31 16.60 15.22
N LYS A 98 0.46 16.00 14.32
CA LYS A 98 0.13 15.93 12.89
C LYS A 98 0.30 14.52 12.38
N PHE A 99 -0.49 14.16 11.36
CA PHE A 99 -0.30 12.90 10.66
C PHE A 99 -0.18 13.08 9.14
N TRP A 100 0.38 12.07 8.50
CA TRP A 100 0.54 11.90 7.06
C TRP A 100 0.06 10.51 6.68
N LEU A 101 -0.51 10.37 5.50
CA LEU A 101 -0.84 9.09 4.87
C LEU A 101 0.23 8.79 3.83
N ILE A 102 1.11 7.84 4.08
CA ILE A 102 2.18 7.46 3.15
C ILE A 102 1.58 6.55 2.08
N GLY A 103 1.60 7.02 0.85
CA GLY A 103 1.01 6.34 -0.31
C GLY A 103 2.05 5.85 -1.31
N ARG A 104 1.55 5.49 -2.49
CA ARG A 104 2.34 5.19 -3.69
C ARG A 104 1.73 5.91 -4.87
N ASN A 105 2.57 6.53 -5.69
CA ASN A 105 2.09 7.11 -6.95
C ASN A 105 2.11 6.02 -8.04
N PRO A 106 0.96 5.57 -8.53
CA PRO A 106 0.92 4.51 -9.54
C PRO A 106 1.45 4.96 -10.90
N ASN A 107 1.67 6.26 -11.09
CA ASN A 107 2.04 6.88 -12.36
C ASN A 107 3.49 7.38 -12.40
N GLU A 108 4.21 7.36 -11.30
CA GLU A 108 5.61 7.81 -11.21
C GLU A 108 6.49 6.67 -10.70
N GLY A 109 7.50 6.31 -11.49
CA GLY A 109 8.49 5.29 -11.10
C GLY A 109 9.57 5.81 -10.16
N ASN A 110 9.92 7.12 -10.25
CA ASN A 110 11.10 7.71 -9.60
C ASN A 110 10.75 8.99 -8.86
N ALA A 111 10.15 8.85 -7.69
CA ALA A 111 9.90 9.98 -6.81
C ALA A 111 11.11 10.24 -5.91
N THR A 112 11.47 11.51 -5.74
CA THR A 112 12.50 11.96 -4.77
C THR A 112 11.91 12.32 -3.41
N GLU A 113 10.58 12.40 -3.32
CA GLU A 113 9.83 12.71 -2.11
C GLU A 113 8.68 11.71 -1.92
N PRO A 114 8.34 11.33 -0.69
CA PRO A 114 7.23 10.42 -0.44
C PRO A 114 5.92 10.96 -1.00
N TYR A 115 5.17 10.07 -1.65
CA TYR A 115 3.81 10.37 -2.09
C TYR A 115 2.83 10.21 -0.93
N TYR A 116 1.90 11.14 -0.78
CA TYR A 116 0.92 11.09 0.30
C TYR A 116 -0.46 10.72 -0.21
N GLY A 117 -1.02 9.63 0.31
CA GLY A 117 -2.31 9.11 -0.08
C GLY A 117 -2.63 7.75 0.50
N LEU A 118 -3.76 7.18 0.08
CA LEU A 118 -4.10 5.78 0.33
C LEU A 118 -3.45 4.90 -0.73
N VAL A 119 -3.10 3.67 -0.36
CA VAL A 119 -2.63 2.65 -1.29
C VAL A 119 -3.78 1.70 -1.62
N ASP A 120 -4.04 1.51 -2.89
CA ASP A 120 -5.01 0.54 -3.37
C ASP A 120 -4.42 -0.88 -3.28
N GLU A 121 -4.98 -1.73 -2.44
CA GLU A 121 -4.56 -3.14 -2.38
C GLU A 121 -4.96 -3.90 -3.65
N GLY A 122 -5.99 -3.43 -4.37
CA GLY A 122 -6.38 -3.98 -5.69
C GLY A 122 -5.33 -3.76 -6.78
N ALA A 123 -4.39 -2.84 -6.59
CA ALA A 123 -3.27 -2.60 -7.50
C ALA A 123 -2.21 -3.73 -7.52
N LYS A 124 -2.28 -4.66 -6.57
CA LYS A 124 -1.25 -5.65 -6.26
C LYS A 124 -1.68 -7.07 -6.61
N LEU A 125 -0.70 -7.97 -6.78
CA LEU A 125 -0.95 -9.39 -6.98
C LEU A 125 -1.38 -10.07 -5.68
N ASN A 126 -2.46 -10.82 -5.71
CA ASN A 126 -2.92 -11.54 -4.52
C ASN A 126 -2.20 -12.87 -4.36
N LEU A 127 -1.40 -13.01 -3.28
CA LEU A 127 -0.61 -14.20 -2.95
C LEU A 127 -1.45 -15.50 -2.93
N ASN A 128 -2.73 -15.40 -2.60
CA ASN A 128 -3.60 -16.57 -2.48
C ASN A 128 -4.29 -17.01 -3.79
N ASN A 129 -4.29 -16.16 -4.82
CA ASN A 129 -5.06 -16.41 -6.04
C ASN A 129 -4.23 -16.43 -7.32
N VAL A 130 -3.04 -15.85 -7.31
CA VAL A 130 -2.15 -15.78 -8.47
C VAL A 130 -1.37 -17.09 -8.63
N SER A 131 -1.08 -17.47 -9.87
CA SER A 131 -0.29 -18.66 -10.21
C SER A 131 1.21 -18.38 -10.20
N THR A 132 2.03 -19.44 -10.10
CA THR A 132 3.48 -19.38 -10.23
C THR A 132 3.92 -18.62 -11.48
N ASN A 133 3.25 -18.86 -12.59
CA ASN A 133 3.55 -18.23 -13.89
C ASN A 133 3.47 -16.69 -13.88
N VAL A 134 2.82 -16.09 -12.90
CA VAL A 134 2.77 -14.63 -12.76
C VAL A 134 3.87 -14.17 -11.81
N PHE A 135 4.04 -14.83 -10.65
CA PHE A 135 5.04 -14.42 -9.66
C PHE A 135 6.47 -14.41 -10.20
N GLN A 136 6.83 -15.39 -11.01
CA GLN A 136 8.19 -15.49 -11.59
C GLN A 136 8.58 -14.30 -12.49
N TYR A 137 7.61 -13.51 -12.94
CA TYR A 137 7.85 -12.33 -13.78
C TYR A 137 7.93 -11.03 -12.98
N LEU A 138 7.76 -11.07 -11.66
CA LEU A 138 8.04 -9.90 -10.82
C LEU A 138 9.56 -9.67 -10.70
N PRO A 139 10.00 -8.41 -10.62
CA PRO A 139 11.41 -8.09 -10.44
C PRO A 139 11.99 -8.79 -9.20
N ASN A 140 13.24 -9.20 -9.30
CA ASN A 140 14.01 -9.84 -8.23
C ASN A 140 13.43 -11.15 -7.67
N ILE A 141 12.47 -11.77 -8.36
CA ILE A 141 11.89 -13.07 -8.00
C ILE A 141 12.47 -14.17 -8.90
N THR A 142 12.94 -15.25 -8.27
CA THR A 142 13.36 -16.46 -8.99
C THR A 142 12.19 -17.42 -9.13
N SER A 143 12.24 -18.31 -10.14
CA SER A 143 11.25 -19.38 -10.29
C SER A 143 11.15 -20.25 -9.03
N ASP A 144 12.29 -20.54 -8.40
CA ASP A 144 12.36 -21.37 -7.20
C ASP A 144 11.64 -20.70 -6.01
N PHE A 145 11.75 -19.38 -5.88
CA PHE A 145 11.04 -18.64 -4.84
C PHE A 145 9.54 -18.54 -5.13
N ALA A 146 9.16 -18.37 -6.40
CA ALA A 146 7.75 -18.41 -6.81
C ALA A 146 7.12 -19.78 -6.50
N ASP A 147 7.85 -20.88 -6.73
CA ASP A 147 7.42 -22.23 -6.35
C ASP A 147 7.36 -22.42 -4.83
N ALA A 148 8.28 -21.83 -4.07
CA ALA A 148 8.27 -21.87 -2.62
C ALA A 148 7.04 -21.13 -2.03
N ILE A 149 6.59 -20.02 -2.63
CA ILE A 149 5.33 -19.34 -2.27
C ILE A 149 4.14 -20.28 -2.47
N MET A 150 4.12 -21.05 -3.57
CA MET A 150 3.04 -22.00 -3.85
C MET A 150 3.06 -23.20 -2.89
N ASP A 151 4.24 -23.69 -2.54
CA ASP A 151 4.41 -24.77 -1.57
C ASP A 151 3.93 -24.32 -0.17
N TRP A 152 4.33 -23.14 0.27
CA TRP A 152 3.84 -22.53 1.52
C TRP A 152 2.31 -22.49 1.59
N ARG A 153 1.68 -22.17 0.49
CA ARG A 153 0.20 -22.08 0.36
C ARG A 153 -0.46 -23.46 0.26
N GLY A 154 0.31 -24.55 0.04
CA GLY A 154 -0.22 -25.89 -0.10
C GLY A 154 -0.93 -26.19 -1.43
N THR A 155 -0.64 -25.44 -2.49
CA THR A 155 -1.29 -25.59 -3.80
C THR A 155 -0.47 -26.38 -4.82
N ASN A 156 0.81 -26.60 -4.57
CA ASN A 156 1.70 -27.41 -5.41
C ASN A 156 2.28 -28.59 -4.64
N GLY A 157 1.83 -29.79 -4.96
CA GLY A 157 2.44 -31.02 -4.43
C GLY A 157 3.74 -31.42 -5.12
N VAL A 158 4.48 -30.50 -5.77
CA VAL A 158 5.58 -30.82 -6.68
C VAL A 158 6.97 -30.63 -6.03
N VAL A 159 7.13 -29.79 -5.03
CA VAL A 159 8.42 -29.51 -4.41
C VAL A 159 8.29 -29.66 -2.91
N SER A 160 8.91 -30.70 -2.34
CA SER A 160 9.07 -30.82 -0.90
C SER A 160 10.31 -30.05 -0.47
N LEU A 161 10.12 -28.80 -0.04
CA LEU A 161 11.19 -27.97 0.50
C LEU A 161 11.50 -28.37 1.95
N ASP A 162 12.78 -28.37 2.30
CA ASP A 162 13.21 -28.80 3.64
C ASP A 162 13.09 -27.64 4.66
N TYR A 163 11.87 -27.32 5.07
CA TYR A 163 11.62 -26.38 6.15
C TYR A 163 12.10 -26.88 7.51
N THR A 164 12.34 -28.19 7.67
CA THR A 164 12.82 -28.75 8.95
C THR A 164 14.24 -28.28 9.26
N SER A 165 15.06 -28.03 8.23
CA SER A 165 16.39 -27.42 8.38
C SER A 165 16.34 -26.00 8.93
N LEU A 166 15.21 -25.29 8.75
CA LEU A 166 14.95 -23.96 9.28
C LEU A 166 14.30 -24.00 10.68
N GLY A 167 13.98 -25.19 11.21
CA GLY A 167 13.40 -25.39 12.54
C GLY A 167 11.89 -25.15 12.64
N TYR A 168 11.16 -25.08 11.51
CA TYR A 168 9.70 -24.98 11.48
C TYR A 168 9.10 -25.77 10.32
N ALA A 169 7.77 -25.90 10.29
CA ALA A 169 7.03 -26.55 9.22
C ALA A 169 6.33 -25.50 8.34
N PRO A 170 6.16 -25.74 7.03
CA PRO A 170 5.38 -24.88 6.17
C PRO A 170 3.90 -24.87 6.60
N LYS A 171 3.21 -23.76 6.32
CA LYS A 171 1.82 -23.58 6.75
C LYS A 171 0.83 -24.47 6.00
N TYR A 172 1.08 -24.74 4.73
CA TYR A 172 0.17 -25.45 3.80
C TYR A 172 -1.26 -24.89 3.83
N ALA A 173 -1.38 -23.57 3.94
CA ALA A 173 -2.65 -22.84 3.99
C ALA A 173 -2.49 -21.45 3.38
N PRO A 174 -3.59 -20.78 2.97
CA PRO A 174 -3.54 -19.43 2.45
C PRO A 174 -2.81 -18.46 3.38
N PHE A 175 -2.11 -17.49 2.80
CA PHE A 175 -1.49 -16.38 3.53
C PHE A 175 -2.57 -15.56 4.25
N GLU A 176 -2.35 -15.24 5.51
CA GLU A 176 -3.19 -14.30 6.29
C GLU A 176 -2.64 -12.88 6.23
N THR A 177 -1.30 -12.76 6.13
CA THR A 177 -0.59 -11.49 6.03
C THR A 177 0.52 -11.57 4.99
N VAL A 178 0.90 -10.41 4.42
CA VAL A 178 2.03 -10.33 3.48
C VAL A 178 3.36 -10.61 4.19
N ASP A 179 3.47 -10.29 5.49
CA ASP A 179 4.69 -10.53 6.27
C ASP A 179 5.03 -12.02 6.46
N GLU A 180 4.08 -12.94 6.24
CA GLU A 180 4.36 -14.38 6.23
C GLU A 180 5.37 -14.78 5.13
N LEU A 181 5.55 -13.96 4.09
CA LEU A 181 6.59 -14.17 3.09
C LEU A 181 7.99 -14.30 3.69
N ARG A 182 8.24 -13.71 4.87
CA ARG A 182 9.50 -13.86 5.61
C ARG A 182 9.80 -15.29 6.07
N LEU A 183 8.76 -16.11 6.13
CA LEU A 183 8.83 -17.52 6.54
C LEU A 183 8.90 -18.48 5.35
N VAL A 184 8.72 -17.99 4.13
CA VAL A 184 8.83 -18.80 2.91
C VAL A 184 10.30 -19.15 2.67
N TYR A 185 10.55 -20.41 2.30
CA TYR A 185 11.89 -20.91 2.01
C TYR A 185 12.61 -20.07 0.95
N GLY A 186 13.84 -19.67 1.23
CA GLY A 186 14.62 -18.84 0.31
C GLY A 186 14.31 -17.33 0.35
N ALA A 187 13.39 -16.87 1.21
CA ALA A 187 13.08 -15.43 1.35
C ALA A 187 14.31 -14.65 1.83
N THR A 188 14.60 -13.54 1.15
CA THR A 188 15.65 -12.59 1.56
C THR A 188 15.09 -11.20 1.72
N VAL A 189 15.75 -10.35 2.52
CA VAL A 189 15.34 -8.95 2.69
C VAL A 189 15.36 -8.21 1.35
N ALA A 190 16.35 -8.46 0.51
CA ALA A 190 16.47 -7.86 -0.82
C ALA A 190 15.27 -8.20 -1.72
N MET A 191 14.77 -9.44 -1.70
CA MET A 191 13.57 -9.83 -2.45
C MET A 191 12.30 -9.18 -1.89
N LEU A 192 12.19 -9.13 -0.55
CA LEU A 192 10.96 -8.71 0.13
C LEU A 192 10.80 -7.19 0.20
N ALA A 193 11.84 -6.48 0.58
CA ALA A 193 11.82 -5.02 0.74
C ALA A 193 12.43 -4.29 -0.47
N GLY A 194 13.30 -4.96 -1.24
CA GLY A 194 14.10 -4.29 -2.25
C GLY A 194 15.07 -3.31 -1.60
N GLU A 195 15.19 -2.14 -2.18
CA GLU A 195 15.98 -1.02 -1.67
C GLU A 195 15.20 -0.13 -0.70
N ASP A 196 13.86 -0.18 -0.72
CA ASP A 196 12.96 0.56 0.19
C ASP A 196 12.84 -0.15 1.56
N LEU A 197 13.85 -0.01 2.38
CA LEU A 197 13.89 -0.67 3.69
C LEU A 197 12.91 -0.06 4.68
N ASN A 198 12.66 1.24 4.58
CA ASN A 198 11.69 1.94 5.42
C ASN A 198 10.26 1.91 4.84
N ARG A 199 10.07 1.40 3.61
CA ARG A 199 8.79 1.23 2.92
C ARG A 199 8.02 2.54 2.76
N ASN A 200 8.70 3.61 2.35
CA ASN A 200 8.05 4.89 2.07
C ASN A 200 7.84 5.19 0.58
N GLY A 201 8.39 4.33 -0.30
CA GLY A 201 8.23 4.42 -1.75
C GLY A 201 9.19 5.37 -2.44
N VAL A 202 10.27 5.76 -1.78
CA VAL A 202 11.35 6.57 -2.35
C VAL A 202 12.70 6.01 -1.92
N LEU A 203 13.73 6.24 -2.74
CA LEU A 203 15.09 5.90 -2.38
C LEU A 203 15.66 7.01 -1.50
N ASP A 204 15.68 6.79 -0.19
CA ASP A 204 16.20 7.76 0.78
C ASP A 204 17.73 7.78 0.78
N ALA A 205 18.32 8.93 1.17
CA ALA A 205 19.77 9.07 1.29
C ALA A 205 20.44 8.08 2.29
N THR A 206 19.66 7.45 3.15
CA THR A 206 20.11 6.42 4.11
C THR A 206 20.01 5.00 3.56
N GLU A 207 19.39 4.82 2.43
CA GLU A 207 19.22 3.56 1.73
C GLU A 207 20.28 3.38 0.66
N LYS A 208 20.49 2.15 0.24
CA LYS A 208 21.55 1.83 -0.70
C LYS A 208 20.96 1.48 -2.05
N ASP A 209 21.25 2.30 -3.05
CA ASP A 209 21.07 1.96 -4.46
C ASP A 209 22.11 0.88 -4.85
N VAL A 210 21.65 -0.36 -4.99
CA VAL A 210 22.52 -1.54 -5.17
C VAL A 210 23.07 -1.61 -6.58
N ASN A 211 22.26 -1.23 -7.57
CA ASN A 211 22.63 -1.28 -8.99
C ASN A 211 23.09 0.06 -9.57
N SER A 212 23.06 1.14 -8.76
CA SER A 212 23.40 2.50 -9.15
C SER A 212 22.53 3.03 -10.30
N SER A 213 21.26 2.64 -10.31
CA SER A 213 20.27 3.10 -11.30
C SER A 213 19.80 4.53 -11.05
N GLY A 214 19.87 4.98 -9.80
CA GLY A 214 19.24 6.21 -9.32
C GLY A 214 17.72 6.10 -9.18
N GLU A 215 17.16 4.91 -9.34
CA GLU A 215 15.75 4.58 -9.27
C GLU A 215 15.50 3.59 -8.11
N LEU A 216 14.33 3.66 -7.49
CA LEU A 216 13.98 2.74 -6.40
C LEU A 216 13.60 1.36 -6.95
N ASP A 217 14.36 0.34 -6.60
CA ASP A 217 13.98 -1.06 -6.81
C ASP A 217 13.08 -1.55 -5.67
N ALA A 218 11.77 -1.40 -5.85
CA ALA A 218 10.79 -1.83 -4.87
C ALA A 218 10.76 -3.36 -4.71
N GLY A 219 10.65 -3.83 -3.46
CA GLY A 219 10.54 -5.25 -3.17
C GLY A 219 9.11 -5.79 -3.27
N LEU A 220 8.99 -7.09 -3.05
CA LEU A 220 7.73 -7.83 -3.16
C LEU A 220 6.62 -7.29 -2.25
N PHE A 221 6.95 -6.70 -1.09
CA PHE A 221 5.97 -6.11 -0.17
C PHE A 221 5.12 -4.99 -0.79
N ASP A 222 5.63 -4.30 -1.79
CA ASP A 222 4.87 -3.26 -2.51
C ASP A 222 4.04 -3.83 -3.67
N GLN A 223 4.38 -5.03 -4.16
CA GLN A 223 3.80 -5.64 -5.36
C GLN A 223 2.72 -6.68 -5.05
N VAL A 224 2.62 -7.16 -3.80
CA VAL A 224 1.71 -8.23 -3.42
C VAL A 224 0.79 -7.88 -2.27
N THR A 225 -0.34 -8.59 -2.20
CA THR A 225 -1.36 -8.47 -1.16
C THR A 225 -1.99 -9.82 -0.85
N VAL A 226 -2.78 -9.90 0.22
CA VAL A 226 -3.64 -11.05 0.55
C VAL A 226 -5.12 -10.66 0.68
N TYR A 227 -5.43 -9.37 0.55
CA TYR A 227 -6.70 -8.82 1.00
C TYR A 227 -7.73 -8.61 -0.11
N THR A 228 -7.36 -8.66 -1.40
CA THR A 228 -8.25 -8.29 -2.51
C THR A 228 -9.49 -9.16 -2.60
N ARG A 229 -10.64 -8.49 -2.56
CA ARG A 229 -11.97 -9.07 -2.66
C ARG A 229 -12.92 -8.06 -3.30
N GLU A 230 -13.54 -8.40 -4.40
CA GLU A 230 -14.50 -7.58 -5.13
C GLU A 230 -15.90 -8.22 -5.05
N PRO A 231 -16.95 -7.52 -4.58
CA PRO A 231 -18.31 -8.05 -4.56
C PRO A 231 -18.87 -8.21 -5.98
N ASN A 232 -19.58 -9.32 -6.20
CA ASN A 232 -20.26 -9.63 -7.44
C ASN A 232 -21.79 -9.39 -7.32
N PHE A 233 -22.14 -8.29 -6.66
CA PHE A 233 -23.51 -7.83 -6.43
C PHE A 233 -23.54 -6.31 -6.32
N HIS A 234 -24.72 -5.72 -6.46
CA HIS A 234 -24.90 -4.27 -6.25
C HIS A 234 -24.78 -3.88 -4.78
N ALA A 235 -24.51 -2.59 -4.51
CA ALA A 235 -24.40 -2.07 -3.15
C ALA A 235 -25.66 -2.29 -2.29
N ASP A 236 -26.84 -2.45 -2.90
CA ASP A 236 -28.10 -2.80 -2.24
C ASP A 236 -28.28 -4.31 -2.02
N GLY A 237 -27.29 -5.12 -2.36
CA GLY A 237 -27.32 -6.59 -2.24
C GLY A 237 -28.01 -7.32 -3.39
N THR A 238 -28.55 -6.63 -4.39
CA THR A 238 -29.15 -7.26 -5.56
C THR A 238 -28.09 -7.88 -6.48
N THR A 239 -28.44 -8.97 -7.16
CA THR A 239 -27.51 -9.70 -8.03
C THR A 239 -27.29 -8.99 -9.35
N LEU A 240 -26.05 -9.02 -9.84
CA LEU A 240 -25.70 -8.59 -11.20
C LEU A 240 -26.28 -9.55 -12.24
N THR A 241 -26.54 -9.05 -13.44
CA THR A 241 -26.99 -9.89 -14.55
C THR A 241 -25.84 -10.72 -15.09
N ASN A 242 -25.92 -12.05 -14.95
CA ASN A 242 -24.91 -12.95 -15.50
C ASN A 242 -25.15 -13.12 -17.02
N VAL A 243 -24.25 -12.58 -17.84
CA VAL A 243 -24.37 -12.59 -19.30
C VAL A 243 -24.32 -13.99 -19.92
N ASN A 244 -23.78 -14.98 -19.21
CA ASN A 244 -23.72 -16.38 -19.67
C ASN A 244 -25.04 -17.11 -19.48
N THR A 245 -25.96 -16.59 -18.69
CA THR A 245 -27.26 -17.22 -18.40
C THR A 245 -28.45 -16.26 -18.59
N ALA A 246 -28.16 -15.00 -18.98
CA ALA A 246 -29.16 -13.97 -19.11
C ALA A 246 -30.17 -14.28 -20.24
N THR A 247 -31.41 -13.91 -20.01
CA THR A 247 -32.46 -13.96 -21.03
C THR A 247 -32.37 -12.78 -22.01
N GLU A 248 -33.04 -12.90 -23.15
CA GLU A 248 -33.15 -11.82 -24.13
C GLU A 248 -33.64 -10.50 -23.52
N GLY A 249 -34.70 -10.59 -22.69
CA GLY A 249 -35.27 -9.43 -22.00
C GLY A 249 -34.28 -8.72 -21.08
N GLN A 250 -33.49 -9.50 -20.35
CA GLN A 250 -32.46 -8.95 -19.43
C GLN A 250 -31.33 -8.24 -20.22
N ILE A 251 -30.84 -8.84 -21.30
CA ILE A 251 -29.80 -8.21 -22.14
C ILE A 251 -30.35 -6.94 -22.82
N LYS A 252 -31.56 -6.97 -23.37
CA LYS A 252 -32.18 -5.77 -23.96
C LYS A 252 -32.41 -4.66 -22.92
N SER A 253 -32.79 -5.01 -21.70
CA SER A 253 -32.97 -4.09 -20.60
C SER A 253 -31.67 -3.42 -20.17
N LEU A 254 -30.53 -4.14 -20.18
CA LEU A 254 -29.22 -3.55 -19.90
C LEU A 254 -28.83 -2.50 -20.96
N PHE A 255 -29.01 -2.78 -22.21
CA PHE A 255 -28.59 -1.94 -23.33
C PHE A 255 -29.71 -1.02 -23.84
N GLN A 256 -30.54 -0.44 -22.97
CA GLN A 256 -31.68 0.44 -23.34
C GLN A 256 -31.24 1.68 -24.13
N THR A 257 -30.02 2.14 -23.99
CA THR A 257 -29.46 3.27 -24.75
C THR A 257 -29.24 2.94 -26.22
N LEU A 258 -29.19 1.66 -26.58
CA LEU A 258 -29.13 1.21 -27.98
C LEU A 258 -30.55 1.15 -28.58
N GLY A 259 -30.69 1.53 -29.83
CA GLY A 259 -31.95 1.35 -30.56
C GLY A 259 -32.39 -0.13 -30.65
N THR A 260 -33.69 -0.39 -30.73
CA THR A 260 -34.29 -1.75 -30.68
C THR A 260 -33.65 -2.73 -31.65
N SER A 261 -33.35 -2.30 -32.89
CA SER A 261 -32.67 -3.15 -33.89
C SER A 261 -31.26 -3.56 -33.45
N ARG A 262 -30.50 -2.64 -32.82
CA ARG A 262 -29.15 -2.91 -32.29
C ARG A 262 -29.20 -3.83 -31.10
N GLN A 263 -30.17 -3.67 -30.20
CA GLN A 263 -30.38 -4.59 -29.06
C GLN A 263 -30.63 -6.01 -29.56
N GLN A 264 -31.50 -6.16 -30.62
CA GLN A 264 -31.78 -7.48 -31.22
C GLN A 264 -30.53 -8.08 -31.86
N GLN A 265 -29.75 -7.30 -32.60
CA GLN A 265 -28.49 -7.76 -33.20
C GLN A 265 -27.50 -8.23 -32.15
N LEU A 266 -27.30 -7.43 -31.06
CA LEU A 266 -26.42 -7.76 -29.96
C LEU A 266 -26.86 -9.05 -29.26
N TRP A 267 -28.18 -9.17 -28.92
CA TRP A 267 -28.72 -10.40 -28.35
C TRP A 267 -28.47 -11.62 -29.24
N THR A 268 -28.77 -11.52 -30.56
CA THR A 268 -28.55 -12.60 -31.49
C THR A 268 -27.08 -13.02 -31.53
N ALA A 269 -26.15 -12.06 -31.51
CA ALA A 269 -24.72 -12.33 -31.46
C ALA A 269 -24.29 -13.02 -30.16
N ILE A 270 -24.77 -12.55 -28.99
CA ILE A 270 -24.54 -13.17 -27.67
C ILE A 270 -25.08 -14.61 -27.67
N ASN A 271 -26.34 -14.80 -28.08
CA ASN A 271 -26.98 -16.12 -28.11
C ASN A 271 -26.26 -17.08 -29.05
N ASN A 272 -25.79 -16.63 -30.20
CA ASN A 272 -25.01 -17.44 -31.14
C ASN A 272 -23.64 -17.83 -30.58
N ARG A 273 -23.02 -17.02 -29.75
CA ARG A 273 -21.77 -17.37 -29.05
C ARG A 273 -22.03 -18.42 -27.95
N LEU A 274 -23.08 -18.24 -27.17
CA LEU A 274 -23.42 -19.13 -26.05
C LEU A 274 -24.05 -20.44 -26.53
N HIS A 275 -24.89 -20.39 -27.57
CA HIS A 275 -25.68 -21.48 -28.12
C HIS A 275 -25.60 -21.53 -29.64
N PRO A 276 -24.42 -21.81 -30.22
CA PRO A 276 -24.29 -21.83 -31.67
C PRO A 276 -25.12 -22.97 -32.30
N PRO A 277 -25.64 -22.79 -33.52
CA PRO A 277 -26.41 -23.85 -34.22
C PRO A 277 -25.59 -25.12 -34.49
N ARG A 278 -24.26 -25.01 -34.52
CA ARG A 278 -23.29 -26.09 -34.65
C ARG A 278 -22.09 -25.85 -33.77
N GLY A 279 -21.57 -26.90 -33.14
CA GLY A 279 -20.42 -26.85 -32.25
C GLY A 279 -20.81 -26.60 -30.79
N GLN A 280 -19.80 -26.37 -29.95
CA GLN A 280 -20.00 -26.07 -28.51
C GLN A 280 -20.08 -24.56 -28.29
N GLY A 281 -20.99 -24.13 -27.46
CA GLY A 281 -21.10 -22.75 -27.03
C GLY A 281 -19.86 -22.31 -26.18
N GLN A 282 -19.59 -21.04 -26.22
CA GLN A 282 -18.48 -20.44 -25.48
C GLN A 282 -18.99 -19.38 -24.51
N ASN A 283 -18.79 -19.62 -23.23
CA ASN A 283 -19.06 -18.64 -22.18
C ASN A 283 -18.13 -17.45 -22.30
N PHE A 284 -18.55 -16.32 -21.77
CA PHE A 284 -17.67 -15.20 -21.52
C PHE A 284 -16.83 -15.48 -20.26
N ASN A 285 -15.50 -15.33 -20.36
CA ASN A 285 -14.56 -15.66 -19.30
C ASN A 285 -14.46 -14.55 -18.23
N GLY A 286 -14.67 -13.30 -18.61
CA GLY A 286 -14.55 -12.16 -17.72
C GLY A 286 -15.14 -10.89 -18.32
N SER A 287 -15.09 -9.81 -17.54
CA SER A 287 -15.63 -8.51 -17.95
C SER A 287 -14.93 -7.96 -19.20
N LEU A 288 -13.61 -8.19 -19.34
CA LEU A 288 -12.84 -7.75 -20.52
C LEU A 288 -13.24 -8.53 -21.78
N ASP A 289 -13.48 -9.85 -21.67
CA ASP A 289 -13.95 -10.67 -22.79
C ASP A 289 -15.34 -10.20 -23.28
N PHE A 290 -16.24 -9.91 -22.34
CA PHE A 290 -17.55 -9.37 -22.69
C PHE A 290 -17.47 -7.97 -23.30
N ALA A 291 -16.59 -7.10 -22.76
CA ALA A 291 -16.35 -5.77 -23.30
C ALA A 291 -15.81 -5.83 -24.74
N LEU A 292 -14.80 -6.68 -24.98
CA LEU A 292 -14.21 -6.90 -26.32
C LEU A 292 -15.27 -7.40 -27.32
N PHE A 293 -16.10 -8.36 -26.89
CA PHE A 293 -17.19 -8.83 -27.69
C PHE A 293 -18.18 -7.71 -28.04
N CYS A 294 -18.62 -6.92 -27.06
CA CYS A 294 -19.54 -5.80 -27.29
C CYS A 294 -18.94 -4.75 -28.25
N LYS A 295 -17.65 -4.42 -28.07
CA LYS A 295 -16.94 -3.51 -28.99
C LYS A 295 -16.91 -4.04 -30.42
N ASN A 296 -16.65 -5.33 -30.62
CA ASN A 296 -16.65 -5.98 -31.93
C ASN A 296 -18.06 -6.03 -32.55
N GLN A 297 -19.10 -5.99 -31.73
CA GLN A 297 -20.49 -5.82 -32.19
C GLN A 297 -20.88 -4.34 -32.39
N GLY A 298 -19.91 -3.40 -32.25
CA GLY A 298 -20.09 -1.98 -32.49
C GLY A 298 -20.76 -1.22 -31.32
N VAL A 299 -20.71 -1.75 -30.09
CA VAL A 299 -21.07 -1.01 -28.88
C VAL A 299 -19.90 -0.06 -28.53
N SER A 300 -20.19 1.22 -28.30
CA SER A 300 -19.16 2.18 -27.90
C SER A 300 -18.67 1.90 -26.47
N SER A 301 -17.51 2.46 -26.10
CA SER A 301 -16.98 2.36 -24.73
C SER A 301 -17.94 2.97 -23.71
N ASP A 302 -18.55 4.11 -24.02
CA ASP A 302 -19.56 4.74 -23.17
C ASP A 302 -20.82 3.88 -23.05
N GLY A 303 -21.26 3.28 -24.16
CA GLY A 303 -22.39 2.34 -24.17
C GLY A 303 -22.12 1.09 -23.32
N PHE A 304 -20.88 0.60 -23.30
CA PHE A 304 -20.47 -0.48 -22.41
C PHE A 304 -20.30 0.01 -20.95
N ALA A 305 -19.73 1.18 -20.73
CA ALA A 305 -19.56 1.74 -19.39
C ALA A 305 -20.88 1.89 -18.63
N ALA A 306 -21.96 2.26 -19.35
CA ALA A 306 -23.30 2.37 -18.77
C ALA A 306 -23.82 1.05 -18.18
N VAL A 307 -23.35 -0.10 -18.66
CA VAL A 307 -23.81 -1.43 -18.22
C VAL A 307 -22.75 -2.21 -17.43
N ALA A 308 -21.50 -1.78 -17.46
CA ALA A 308 -20.36 -2.49 -16.87
C ALA A 308 -20.57 -2.84 -15.39
N ASN A 309 -21.26 -1.97 -14.64
CA ASN A 309 -21.54 -2.15 -13.22
C ASN A 309 -22.76 -3.05 -12.92
N SER A 310 -23.50 -3.48 -13.95
CA SER A 310 -24.73 -4.27 -13.82
C SER A 310 -24.58 -5.68 -14.37
N VAL A 311 -23.40 -6.03 -14.93
CA VAL A 311 -23.14 -7.31 -15.57
C VAL A 311 -22.06 -8.10 -14.87
N THR A 312 -22.17 -9.42 -14.94
CA THR A 312 -21.16 -10.37 -14.50
C THR A 312 -21.07 -11.55 -15.47
N THR A 313 -19.97 -12.31 -15.40
CA THR A 313 -19.76 -13.55 -16.14
C THR A 313 -19.72 -14.78 -15.22
N SER A 314 -19.88 -14.58 -13.89
CA SER A 314 -19.72 -15.63 -12.88
C SER A 314 -20.88 -15.66 -11.89
N THR A 315 -21.09 -16.80 -11.28
CA THR A 315 -22.04 -17.01 -10.16
C THR A 315 -21.38 -16.86 -8.78
N ASN A 316 -20.06 -16.64 -8.71
CA ASN A 316 -19.38 -16.44 -7.45
C ASN A 316 -19.88 -15.17 -6.76
N THR A 317 -20.03 -15.19 -5.45
CA THR A 317 -20.42 -14.02 -4.65
C THR A 317 -19.33 -12.94 -4.65
N TYR A 318 -18.08 -13.36 -4.67
CA TYR A 318 -16.92 -12.45 -4.70
C TYR A 318 -15.90 -12.92 -5.74
N PHE A 319 -15.22 -11.95 -6.34
CA PHE A 319 -13.99 -12.20 -7.07
C PHE A 319 -12.81 -11.92 -6.17
N ARG A 320 -11.78 -12.74 -6.25
CA ARG A 320 -10.52 -12.57 -5.52
C ARG A 320 -9.35 -12.56 -6.49
N GLY A 321 -8.32 -11.78 -6.19
CA GLY A 321 -7.09 -11.76 -6.98
C GLY A 321 -7.17 -11.05 -8.33
N ARG A 322 -8.24 -10.30 -8.62
CA ARG A 322 -8.25 -9.38 -9.76
C ARG A 322 -7.34 -8.20 -9.46
N VAL A 323 -6.66 -7.71 -10.50
CA VAL A 323 -5.79 -6.53 -10.43
C VAL A 323 -6.51 -5.31 -11.00
N ASN A 324 -6.51 -4.22 -10.25
CA ASN A 324 -7.07 -2.94 -10.70
C ASN A 324 -6.09 -2.23 -11.65
N VAL A 325 -6.42 -2.21 -12.94
CA VAL A 325 -5.58 -1.59 -13.96
C VAL A 325 -5.47 -0.07 -13.86
N ASN A 326 -6.38 0.58 -13.13
CA ASN A 326 -6.34 2.02 -12.94
C ASN A 326 -5.21 2.45 -11.98
N THR A 327 -4.79 1.55 -11.07
CA THR A 327 -3.85 1.85 -9.98
C THR A 327 -2.64 0.92 -9.94
N ALA A 328 -2.63 -0.19 -10.69
CA ALA A 328 -1.52 -1.13 -10.72
C ALA A 328 -0.22 -0.49 -11.23
N HIS A 329 0.91 -0.81 -10.58
CA HIS A 329 2.23 -0.41 -11.01
C HIS A 329 2.67 -1.15 -12.27
N TYR A 330 3.67 -0.60 -12.95
CA TYR A 330 4.23 -1.14 -14.19
C TYR A 330 4.59 -2.62 -14.07
N ASP A 331 5.36 -3.00 -13.04
CA ASP A 331 5.83 -4.38 -12.83
C ASP A 331 4.69 -5.38 -12.64
N VAL A 332 3.65 -4.97 -11.91
CA VAL A 332 2.47 -5.80 -11.70
C VAL A 332 1.70 -6.03 -13.01
N LEU A 333 1.59 -4.98 -13.86
CA LEU A 333 0.95 -5.11 -15.18
C LEU A 333 1.77 -6.01 -16.10
N VAL A 334 3.08 -5.82 -16.18
CA VAL A 334 3.99 -6.66 -17.00
C VAL A 334 3.90 -8.11 -16.56
N ALA A 335 4.03 -8.39 -15.26
CA ALA A 335 3.94 -9.75 -14.72
C ALA A 335 2.59 -10.41 -15.03
N MET A 336 1.49 -9.66 -14.91
CA MET A 336 0.14 -10.15 -15.27
C MET A 336 0.02 -10.49 -16.77
N PHE A 337 0.59 -9.66 -17.64
CA PHE A 337 0.50 -9.87 -19.09
C PHE A 337 1.37 -11.05 -19.54
N MET A 338 2.57 -11.16 -19.03
CA MET A 338 3.43 -12.33 -19.26
C MET A 338 2.79 -13.61 -18.71
N GLY A 339 2.17 -13.55 -17.53
CA GLY A 339 1.40 -14.65 -16.95
C GLY A 339 0.18 -15.06 -17.78
N ALA A 340 -0.35 -14.16 -18.61
CA ALA A 340 -1.39 -14.45 -19.60
C ALA A 340 -0.82 -14.97 -20.96
N ASN A 341 0.46 -15.35 -21.00
CA ASN A 341 1.22 -15.80 -22.18
C ASN A 341 1.38 -14.72 -23.25
N VAL A 342 1.57 -13.49 -22.86
CA VAL A 342 2.07 -12.41 -23.72
C VAL A 342 3.60 -12.42 -23.64
N ASP A 343 4.29 -12.20 -24.75
CA ASP A 343 5.74 -12.06 -24.75
C ASP A 343 6.18 -10.78 -24.03
N GLU A 344 7.40 -10.77 -23.49
CA GLU A 344 7.93 -9.71 -22.63
C GLU A 344 7.85 -8.32 -23.30
N ALA A 345 8.35 -8.18 -24.52
CA ALA A 345 8.36 -6.89 -25.22
C ALA A 345 6.96 -6.34 -25.49
N SER A 346 5.99 -7.22 -25.81
CA SER A 346 4.58 -6.85 -25.97
C SER A 346 3.94 -6.49 -24.62
N ALA A 347 4.29 -7.19 -23.54
CA ALA A 347 3.80 -6.94 -22.19
C ALA A 347 4.28 -5.58 -21.68
N GLU A 348 5.57 -5.28 -21.81
CA GLU A 348 6.18 -4.00 -21.44
C GLU A 348 5.56 -2.83 -22.20
N SER A 349 5.48 -2.95 -23.55
CA SER A 349 4.86 -1.93 -24.40
C SER A 349 3.41 -1.68 -24.05
N ALA A 350 2.65 -2.74 -23.79
CA ALA A 350 1.25 -2.63 -23.39
C ALA A 350 1.10 -1.98 -22.00
N ALA A 351 1.91 -2.36 -21.03
CA ALA A 351 1.89 -1.75 -19.69
C ALA A 351 2.18 -0.24 -19.76
N GLN A 352 3.22 0.16 -20.52
CA GLN A 352 3.55 1.56 -20.73
C GLN A 352 2.42 2.33 -21.41
N THR A 353 1.77 1.71 -22.43
CA THR A 353 0.63 2.30 -23.15
C THR A 353 -0.54 2.53 -22.18
N LEU A 354 -0.88 1.54 -21.34
CA LEU A 354 -1.97 1.67 -20.37
C LEU A 354 -1.69 2.75 -19.32
N ILE A 355 -0.46 2.84 -18.81
CA ILE A 355 -0.05 3.88 -17.86
C ILE A 355 -0.17 5.26 -18.51
N SER A 356 0.33 5.42 -19.73
CA SER A 356 0.25 6.68 -20.47
C SER A 356 -1.21 7.07 -20.78
N TYR A 357 -2.05 6.09 -21.15
CA TYR A 357 -3.47 6.32 -21.44
C TYR A 357 -4.22 6.79 -20.20
N ARG A 358 -4.04 6.13 -19.04
CA ARG A 358 -4.77 6.49 -17.81
C ARG A 358 -4.38 7.86 -17.28
N GLN A 359 -3.12 8.30 -17.47
CA GLN A 359 -2.67 9.65 -17.13
C GLN A 359 -3.33 10.72 -18.00
N GLN A 360 -3.48 10.44 -19.29
CA GLN A 360 -4.05 11.38 -20.27
C GLN A 360 -5.58 11.41 -20.25
N ASN A 361 -6.24 10.33 -19.81
CA ASN A 361 -7.69 10.15 -19.89
C ASN A 361 -8.33 9.75 -18.55
N PRO A 362 -8.12 10.49 -17.45
CA PRO A 362 -8.58 10.10 -16.12
C PRO A 362 -10.11 9.94 -16.00
N SER A 363 -10.88 10.64 -16.84
CA SER A 363 -12.36 10.55 -16.87
C SER A 363 -12.88 9.28 -17.51
N ASN A 364 -12.07 8.53 -18.29
CA ASN A 364 -12.52 7.39 -19.09
C ASN A 364 -12.28 6.03 -18.40
N LEU A 365 -11.76 6.03 -17.17
CA LEU A 365 -11.30 4.82 -16.48
C LEU A 365 -12.41 4.05 -15.74
N GLY A 366 -13.66 4.49 -15.85
CA GLY A 366 -14.81 3.92 -15.11
C GLY A 366 -15.22 2.50 -15.53
N SER A 367 -14.79 2.00 -16.67
CA SER A 367 -15.08 0.64 -17.14
C SER A 367 -13.87 0.01 -17.80
N ILE A 368 -13.78 -1.32 -17.74
CA ILE A 368 -12.64 -2.07 -18.31
C ILE A 368 -12.48 -1.91 -19.83
N ALA A 369 -13.48 -1.36 -20.53
CA ALA A 369 -13.43 -1.11 -21.96
C ALA A 369 -12.33 -0.15 -22.38
N TRP A 370 -11.84 0.72 -21.48
CA TRP A 370 -10.75 1.63 -21.77
C TRP A 370 -9.44 0.93 -22.15
N ILE A 371 -9.21 -0.30 -21.66
CA ILE A 371 -8.06 -1.12 -22.06
C ILE A 371 -8.09 -1.38 -23.56
N ILE A 372 -9.29 -1.63 -24.09
CA ILE A 372 -9.49 -1.89 -25.52
C ILE A 372 -9.29 -0.59 -26.33
N ASP A 373 -9.69 0.56 -25.78
CA ASP A 373 -9.46 1.86 -26.41
C ASP A 373 -7.97 2.22 -26.48
N ALA A 374 -7.23 1.86 -25.44
CA ALA A 374 -5.79 2.11 -25.35
C ALA A 374 -4.96 1.19 -26.27
N LEU A 375 -5.27 -0.11 -26.27
CA LEU A 375 -4.46 -1.13 -26.97
C LEU A 375 -5.03 -1.55 -28.34
N GLY A 376 -6.30 -1.25 -28.63
CA GLY A 376 -7.00 -1.63 -29.85
C GLY A 376 -7.72 -2.98 -29.78
N ASN A 377 -8.84 -3.10 -30.51
CA ASN A 377 -9.69 -4.29 -30.52
C ASN A 377 -8.99 -5.57 -31.04
N ASN A 378 -8.01 -5.40 -31.90
CA ASN A 378 -7.28 -6.52 -32.55
C ASN A 378 -5.95 -6.82 -31.82
N SER A 379 -5.70 -6.21 -30.66
CA SER A 379 -4.48 -6.46 -29.89
C SER A 379 -4.39 -7.90 -29.42
N SER A 380 -3.24 -8.53 -29.65
CA SER A 380 -2.93 -9.88 -29.14
C SER A 380 -2.94 -9.89 -27.60
N VAL A 381 -2.49 -8.80 -26.98
CA VAL A 381 -2.49 -8.60 -25.52
C VAL A 381 -3.93 -8.58 -24.99
N VAL A 382 -4.82 -7.77 -25.58
CA VAL A 382 -6.24 -7.74 -25.18
C VAL A 382 -6.89 -9.10 -25.33
N THR A 383 -6.59 -9.80 -26.42
CA THR A 383 -7.13 -11.16 -26.69
C THR A 383 -6.61 -12.17 -25.64
N ALA A 384 -5.33 -12.09 -25.25
CA ALA A 384 -4.74 -12.95 -24.23
C ALA A 384 -5.38 -12.69 -22.86
N LEU A 385 -5.50 -11.43 -22.45
CA LEU A 385 -6.12 -11.02 -21.20
C LEU A 385 -7.62 -11.37 -21.11
N ALA A 386 -8.32 -11.32 -22.23
CA ALA A 386 -9.74 -11.69 -22.30
C ALA A 386 -10.01 -13.20 -22.08
N ARG A 387 -8.97 -14.07 -22.15
CA ARG A 387 -9.11 -15.51 -21.86
C ARG A 387 -9.37 -15.82 -20.38
N GLY A 388 -9.15 -14.84 -19.49
CA GLY A 388 -9.37 -15.00 -18.06
C GLY A 388 -10.08 -13.79 -17.46
N ASN A 389 -10.27 -13.85 -16.15
CA ASN A 389 -10.94 -12.80 -15.37
C ASN A 389 -9.93 -12.14 -14.40
N TYR A 390 -8.83 -11.66 -14.96
CA TYR A 390 -7.65 -11.20 -14.19
C TYR A 390 -7.74 -9.76 -13.76
N LEU A 391 -8.48 -8.93 -14.50
CA LEU A 391 -8.43 -7.47 -14.38
C LEU A 391 -9.77 -6.90 -13.93
N THR A 392 -9.67 -5.76 -13.23
CA THR A 392 -10.81 -4.93 -12.82
C THR A 392 -10.44 -3.45 -12.90
N THR A 393 -11.43 -2.57 -12.80
CA THR A 393 -11.28 -1.13 -12.63
C THR A 393 -11.78 -0.66 -11.25
N ARG A 394 -12.02 -1.60 -10.32
CA ARG A 394 -12.61 -1.33 -9.01
C ARG A 394 -11.73 -1.82 -7.89
N SER A 395 -11.82 -1.15 -6.76
CA SER A 395 -11.13 -1.53 -5.54
C SER A 395 -12.00 -1.34 -4.31
N TYR A 396 -11.81 -2.23 -3.36
CA TYR A 396 -12.58 -2.26 -2.12
C TYR A 396 -11.67 -2.41 -0.89
N GLN A 397 -10.40 -2.69 -1.07
CA GLN A 397 -9.43 -2.79 0.03
C GLN A 397 -8.34 -1.74 -0.16
N PHE A 398 -8.12 -0.95 0.91
CA PHE A 398 -7.18 0.16 0.90
C PHE A 398 -6.24 0.08 2.09
N ALA A 399 -4.95 0.30 1.85
CA ALA A 399 -3.98 0.47 2.92
C ALA A 399 -3.85 1.96 3.26
N ALA A 400 -3.93 2.25 4.55
CA ALA A 400 -3.58 3.54 5.13
C ALA A 400 -2.31 3.36 5.97
N ASP A 401 -1.18 3.77 5.46
CA ASP A 401 0.08 3.80 6.17
C ASP A 401 0.22 5.17 6.84
N ILE A 402 -0.10 5.24 8.11
CA ILE A 402 -0.25 6.47 8.86
C ILE A 402 1.02 6.73 9.66
N ALA A 403 1.74 7.78 9.32
CA ALA A 403 2.80 8.31 10.16
C ALA A 403 2.31 9.54 10.93
N ALA A 404 2.57 9.60 12.23
CA ALA A 404 2.21 10.72 13.08
C ALA A 404 3.42 11.23 13.87
N VAL A 405 3.43 12.54 14.09
CA VAL A 405 4.46 13.23 14.85
C VAL A 405 3.78 14.13 15.88
N GLY A 406 4.20 14.01 17.12
CA GLY A 406 3.72 14.85 18.21
C GLY A 406 4.26 16.28 18.14
N PRO A 407 3.93 17.10 19.14
CA PRO A 407 4.40 18.48 19.22
C PRO A 407 5.93 18.58 19.08
N PHE A 408 6.37 19.66 18.46
CA PHE A 408 7.80 19.98 18.30
C PHE A 408 8.61 18.92 17.54
N GLY A 409 7.98 18.21 16.60
CA GLY A 409 8.66 17.20 15.80
C GLY A 409 9.06 15.92 16.57
N ARG A 410 8.52 15.70 17.77
CA ARG A 410 8.87 14.59 18.65
C ARG A 410 7.84 13.48 18.64
N GLY A 411 8.21 12.30 19.14
CA GLY A 411 7.27 11.19 19.35
C GLY A 411 6.75 10.57 18.06
N TYR A 412 7.63 10.39 17.06
CA TYR A 412 7.26 9.72 15.80
C TYR A 412 6.66 8.33 16.04
N ARG A 413 5.54 8.05 15.36
CA ARG A 413 4.85 6.76 15.30
C ARG A 413 4.40 6.49 13.88
N ARG A 414 4.33 5.21 13.50
CA ARG A 414 3.84 4.80 12.18
C ARG A 414 3.08 3.48 12.28
N VAL A 415 1.86 3.45 11.79
CA VAL A 415 1.00 2.27 11.80
C VAL A 415 0.30 2.14 10.46
N LYS A 416 0.39 0.95 9.86
CA LYS A 416 -0.36 0.59 8.66
C LYS A 416 -1.67 -0.08 9.04
N PHE A 417 -2.76 0.37 8.45
CA PHE A 417 -4.08 -0.24 8.53
C PHE A 417 -4.51 -0.72 7.15
N ILE A 418 -5.21 -1.85 7.10
CA ILE A 418 -5.92 -2.30 5.89
C ILE A 418 -7.41 -2.16 6.15
N PHE A 419 -8.08 -1.40 5.31
CA PHE A 419 -9.51 -1.17 5.33
C PHE A 419 -10.20 -1.98 4.23
N ASP A 420 -11.39 -2.51 4.53
CA ASP A 420 -12.29 -3.17 3.57
C ASP A 420 -13.64 -2.44 3.55
N VAL A 421 -14.09 -2.08 2.36
CA VAL A 421 -15.38 -1.42 2.10
C VAL A 421 -16.30 -2.27 1.21
N SER A 422 -15.97 -3.55 1.02
CA SER A 422 -16.72 -4.43 0.11
C SER A 422 -18.11 -4.81 0.62
N ASP A 423 -18.34 -4.76 1.94
CA ASP A 423 -19.59 -5.17 2.59
C ASP A 423 -20.28 -4.00 3.32
N GLY A 424 -20.11 -2.77 2.84
CA GLY A 424 -20.73 -1.58 3.43
C GLY A 424 -19.73 -0.69 4.19
N PRO A 425 -20.00 -0.26 5.44
CA PRO A 425 -19.12 0.66 6.15
C PRO A 425 -17.69 0.13 6.28
N PRO A 426 -16.66 1.01 6.19
CA PRO A 426 -15.26 0.62 6.27
C PRO A 426 -14.94 -0.20 7.52
N LYS A 427 -14.29 -1.34 7.36
CA LYS A 427 -13.82 -2.23 8.43
C LYS A 427 -12.31 -2.33 8.38
N ILE A 428 -11.65 -2.30 9.53
CA ILE A 428 -10.22 -2.56 9.63
C ILE A 428 -10.02 -4.08 9.67
N LEU A 429 -9.32 -4.61 8.65
CA LEU A 429 -8.96 -6.02 8.55
C LEU A 429 -7.63 -6.32 9.24
N TYR A 430 -6.68 -5.37 9.21
CA TYR A 430 -5.32 -5.57 9.69
C TYR A 430 -4.73 -4.27 10.24
N ARG A 431 -3.86 -4.40 11.24
CA ARG A 431 -3.11 -3.31 11.85
C ARG A 431 -1.68 -3.76 12.12
N GLN A 432 -0.70 -2.96 11.67
CA GLN A 432 0.73 -3.25 11.84
C GLN A 432 1.49 -2.01 12.29
N ASP A 433 2.28 -2.14 13.35
CA ASP A 433 3.21 -1.10 13.78
C ASP A 433 4.48 -1.14 12.91
N LEU A 434 4.75 -0.05 12.21
CA LEU A 434 5.90 0.15 11.34
C LEU A 434 6.90 1.17 11.92
N SER A 435 6.71 1.65 13.16
CA SER A 435 7.57 2.67 13.77
C SER A 435 9.05 2.26 13.81
N ARG A 436 9.34 0.95 13.84
CA ARG A 436 10.71 0.41 13.84
C ARG A 436 11.43 0.51 12.50
N LEU A 437 10.73 0.77 11.40
CA LEU A 437 11.33 0.95 10.08
C LEU A 437 12.01 2.31 9.90
N GLY A 438 11.88 3.19 10.90
CA GLY A 438 12.50 4.51 10.90
C GLY A 438 11.62 5.61 10.29
N TRP A 439 12.25 6.73 9.99
CA TRP A 439 11.60 7.92 9.45
C TRP A 439 11.18 7.70 8.00
N ALA A 440 9.92 7.95 7.69
CA ALA A 440 9.35 7.66 6.37
C ALA A 440 8.72 8.89 5.69
N LEU A 441 8.81 10.08 6.29
CA LEU A 441 8.18 11.30 5.77
C LEU A 441 9.09 12.15 4.86
N GLY A 442 10.30 11.65 4.53
CA GLY A 442 11.28 12.39 3.76
C GLY A 442 11.97 13.54 4.52
N GLU A 443 12.95 14.16 3.89
CA GLU A 443 13.74 15.24 4.53
C GLU A 443 12.96 16.54 4.64
N LYS A 444 12.19 16.90 3.64
CA LYS A 444 11.40 18.14 3.59
C LYS A 444 10.39 18.23 4.74
N ALA A 445 9.71 17.13 5.06
CA ALA A 445 8.81 17.09 6.20
C ALA A 445 9.56 17.27 7.53
N ARG A 446 10.78 16.71 7.63
CA ARG A 446 11.65 16.86 8.81
C ARG A 446 12.10 18.29 9.00
N GLU A 447 12.56 18.95 7.95
CA GLU A 447 12.96 20.36 7.97
C GLU A 447 11.82 21.28 8.37
N ASN A 448 10.62 21.08 7.81
CA ASN A 448 9.42 21.85 8.14
C ASN A 448 8.97 21.68 9.61
N LEU A 449 9.23 20.54 10.21
CA LEU A 449 8.93 20.29 11.62
C LEU A 449 9.95 20.97 12.54
N VAL A 450 11.24 20.95 12.18
CA VAL A 450 12.33 21.58 12.95
C VAL A 450 12.30 23.10 12.84
N ALA A 451 12.03 23.66 11.65
CA ALA A 451 11.96 25.12 11.43
C ALA A 451 10.88 25.80 12.28
N LYS A 452 9.80 25.08 12.63
CA LYS A 452 8.74 25.58 13.53
C LYS A 452 9.10 25.53 15.01
N ASP A 453 10.11 24.76 15.37
CA ASP A 453 10.61 24.66 16.75
C ASP A 453 11.52 25.86 17.14
N THR A 454 11.98 26.63 16.14
CA THR A 454 12.92 27.76 16.31
C THR A 454 12.24 29.13 16.26
N GLN A 455 10.91 29.17 16.09
CA GLN A 455 10.09 30.39 16.18
C GLN A 455 9.21 30.39 17.44
#